data_09a2fb7202c11d8448aeca876228f5b5
#
_entry.id   09a2fb7202c11d8448aeca876228f5b5
#
_cell.length_a   1.000
_cell.length_b   1.000
_cell.length_c   1.000
_cell.angle_alpha   90.00
_cell.angle_beta   90.00
_cell.angle_gamma   90.00
#
_symmetry.space_group_name_H-M   'P 1'
#
loop_
_entity.id
_entity.type
_entity.pdbx_description
1 polymer ?
#
loop_
_entity_poly.entity_id
_entity_poly.type
_entity_poly.pdbx_seq_one_letter_code
_entity_poly.pdbx_strand_id
1 'polypeptide(L)'
;RLLVGLLDGYPYEIFTGLQDDEEGIILPKNVAHGKIIKQVNPDGTKRYDFQFENKRGYKTTVEGLSEKFNPEYWNYAKLISGVLRYRMPLEHVVRLVGSLSLKDESINTWKTGVERALKKYIPGVHEEDEEMSEE
;
A
#
# COMPACT_ATOMS: atom_id res chain seq x y z
N ARG A 1 -4.27 5.64 -3.73
CA ARG A 1 -3.95 4.24 -4.04
C ARG A 1 -3.12 3.61 -2.95
N LEU A 2 -3.28 2.31 -2.80
CA LEU A 2 -2.55 1.50 -1.83
C LEU A 2 -1.77 0.41 -2.57
N LEU A 3 -0.49 0.29 -2.23
CA LEU A 3 0.35 -0.79 -2.72
C LEU A 3 0.77 -1.65 -1.53
N VAL A 4 0.58 -2.96 -1.65
CA VAL A 4 1.04 -3.92 -0.64
C VAL A 4 2.25 -4.65 -1.19
N GLY A 5 3.39 -4.49 -0.53
CA GLY A 5 4.60 -5.23 -0.86
C GLY A 5 4.59 -6.58 -0.18
N LEU A 6 4.76 -7.64 -0.96
CA LEU A 6 4.76 -9.01 -0.46
C LEU A 6 6.19 -9.57 -0.43
N LEU A 7 6.49 -10.32 0.62
CA LEU A 7 7.69 -11.13 0.72
C LEU A 7 7.23 -12.57 0.94
N ASP A 8 7.54 -13.45 -0.01
CA ASP A 8 7.11 -14.84 0.00
C ASP A 8 5.57 -14.98 0.11
N GLY A 9 4.85 -14.08 -0.57
CA GLY A 9 3.40 -14.10 -0.59
C GLY A 9 2.71 -13.51 0.63
N TYR A 10 3.47 -12.98 1.59
CA TYR A 10 2.95 -12.43 2.84
C TYR A 10 3.19 -10.92 2.90
N PRO A 11 2.23 -10.12 3.39
CA PRO A 11 2.42 -8.68 3.49
C PRO A 11 3.64 -8.32 4.34
N TYR A 12 4.53 -7.53 3.76
CA TYR A 12 5.78 -7.09 4.36
C TYR A 12 5.83 -5.59 4.57
N GLU A 13 5.22 -4.86 3.65
CA GLU A 13 5.18 -3.40 3.71
C GLU A 13 3.97 -2.86 2.95
N ILE A 14 3.59 -1.63 3.27
CA ILE A 14 2.56 -0.93 2.51
C ILE A 14 3.09 0.44 2.07
N PHE A 15 2.60 0.89 0.93
CA PHE A 15 2.86 2.22 0.40
C PHE A 15 1.51 2.86 0.12
N THR A 16 1.18 3.91 0.83
CA THR A 16 -0.13 4.52 0.72
C THR A 16 -0.10 5.99 1.07
N GLY A 17 -1.07 6.71 0.56
CA GLY A 17 -1.31 8.11 0.82
C GLY A 17 -2.48 8.58 -0.01
N LEU A 18 -2.99 9.78 0.28
CA LEU A 18 -3.95 10.42 -0.60
C LEU A 18 -3.23 10.83 -1.88
N GLN A 19 -3.83 10.48 -3.00
CA GLN A 19 -3.33 10.87 -4.29
C GLN A 19 -3.69 12.33 -4.55
N ASP A 20 -2.68 13.13 -4.91
CA ASP A 20 -2.92 14.47 -5.41
C ASP A 20 -3.28 14.36 -6.88
N ASP A 21 -4.45 14.88 -7.26
CA ASP A 21 -4.95 14.78 -8.63
C ASP A 21 -4.04 15.46 -9.66
N GLU A 22 -3.26 16.45 -9.24
CA GLU A 22 -2.34 17.17 -10.12
C GLU A 22 -0.96 16.50 -10.25
N GLU A 23 -0.45 15.93 -9.16
CA GLU A 23 0.89 15.34 -9.12
C GLU A 23 0.89 13.87 -8.71
N GLY A 24 -0.29 13.29 -8.53
CA GLY A 24 -0.41 11.93 -8.04
C GLY A 24 0.00 10.84 -9.03
N ILE A 25 0.06 9.64 -8.53
CA ILE A 25 0.37 8.46 -9.33
C ILE A 25 -0.80 8.14 -10.26
N ILE A 26 -0.58 8.20 -11.57
CA ILE A 26 -1.57 7.78 -12.53
C ILE A 26 -1.29 6.31 -12.86
N LEU A 27 -2.04 5.42 -12.20
CA LEU A 27 -2.00 4.00 -12.52
C LEU A 27 -3.29 3.63 -13.26
N PRO A 28 -3.20 2.91 -14.37
CA PRO A 28 -4.39 2.37 -15.02
C PRO A 28 -5.16 1.49 -14.03
N LYS A 29 -6.49 1.54 -14.09
CA LYS A 29 -7.36 0.79 -13.16
C LYS A 29 -7.15 -0.72 -13.24
N ASN A 30 -6.66 -1.21 -14.37
CA ASN A 30 -6.43 -2.63 -14.59
C ASN A 30 -5.07 -3.13 -14.08
N VAL A 31 -4.23 -2.25 -13.53
CA VAL A 31 -2.95 -2.66 -12.96
C VAL A 31 -3.20 -3.18 -11.55
N ALA A 32 -3.04 -4.50 -11.37
CA ALA A 32 -3.22 -5.17 -10.09
C ALA A 32 -1.90 -5.63 -9.48
N HIS A 33 -0.87 -5.84 -10.29
CA HIS A 33 0.41 -6.39 -9.84
C HIS A 33 1.58 -5.66 -10.47
N GLY A 34 2.70 -5.68 -9.76
CA GLY A 34 3.93 -5.11 -10.24
C GLY A 34 5.06 -5.42 -9.27
N LYS A 35 6.17 -4.72 -9.43
CA LYS A 35 7.34 -4.86 -8.58
C LYS A 35 7.65 -3.55 -7.90
N ILE A 36 7.93 -3.62 -6.60
CA ILE A 36 8.45 -2.49 -5.83
C ILE A 36 9.96 -2.62 -5.84
N ILE A 37 10.63 -1.59 -6.36
CA ILE A 37 12.10 -1.56 -6.47
C ILE A 37 12.63 -0.55 -5.49
N LYS A 38 13.43 -1.03 -4.54
CA LYS A 38 14.08 -0.18 -3.55
C LYS A 38 15.45 0.22 -4.07
N GLN A 39 15.69 1.52 -4.09
CA GLN A 39 16.99 2.06 -4.46
C GLN A 39 17.59 2.80 -3.26
N VAL A 40 18.89 2.63 -3.04
CA VAL A 40 19.62 3.33 -1.99
C VAL A 40 20.49 4.39 -2.66
N ASN A 41 20.26 5.64 -2.29
CA ASN A 41 21.04 6.76 -2.80
C ASN A 41 22.43 6.82 -2.13
N PRO A 42 23.42 7.50 -2.74
CA PRO A 42 24.77 7.61 -2.14
C PRO A 42 24.79 8.21 -0.74
N ASP A 43 23.80 9.05 -0.38
CA ASP A 43 23.70 9.65 0.97
C ASP A 43 23.02 8.73 1.98
N GLY A 44 22.66 7.50 1.59
CA GLY A 44 21.99 6.54 2.46
C GLY A 44 20.48 6.65 2.47
N THR A 45 19.89 7.65 1.82
CA THR A 45 18.44 7.75 1.68
C THR A 45 17.91 6.69 0.71
N LYS A 46 16.65 6.33 0.88
CA LYS A 46 16.03 5.27 0.11
C LYS A 46 14.94 5.85 -0.80
N ARG A 47 14.88 5.33 -2.02
CA ARG A 47 13.81 5.63 -2.97
C ARG A 47 13.09 4.33 -3.34
N TYR A 48 11.78 4.41 -3.44
CA TYR A 48 10.97 3.26 -3.85
C TYR A 48 10.30 3.59 -5.18
N ASP A 49 10.43 2.69 -6.14
CA ASP A 49 9.83 2.81 -7.46
C ASP A 49 8.84 1.66 -7.64
N PHE A 50 7.80 1.87 -8.45
CA PHE A 50 6.85 0.83 -8.80
C PHE A 50 6.91 0.57 -10.30
N GLN A 51 7.19 -0.67 -10.69
CA GLN A 51 7.26 -1.09 -12.08
C GLN A 51 6.15 -2.08 -12.40
N PHE A 52 5.45 -1.84 -13.49
CA PHE A 52 4.39 -2.73 -13.95
C PHE A 52 4.43 -2.85 -15.47
N GLU A 53 3.78 -3.88 -16.01
CA GLU A 53 3.62 -4.05 -17.45
C GLU A 53 2.24 -3.56 -17.88
N ASN A 54 2.19 -2.83 -18.99
CA ASN A 54 0.93 -2.44 -19.59
C ASN A 54 0.35 -3.60 -20.43
N LYS A 55 -0.83 -3.39 -21.03
CA LYS A 55 -1.50 -4.41 -21.85
C LYS A 55 -0.69 -4.86 -23.04
N ARG A 56 0.25 -4.03 -23.52
CA ARG A 56 1.11 -4.34 -24.66
C ARG A 56 2.43 -5.02 -24.27
N GLY A 57 2.62 -5.28 -22.97
CA GLY A 57 3.83 -5.89 -22.45
C GLY A 57 4.99 -4.93 -22.21
N TYR A 58 4.80 -3.63 -22.36
CA TYR A 58 5.84 -2.64 -22.08
C TYR A 58 5.91 -2.37 -20.57
N LYS A 59 7.14 -2.31 -20.07
CA LYS A 59 7.38 -1.97 -18.67
C LYS A 59 7.31 -0.46 -18.46
N THR A 60 6.54 -0.07 -17.46
CA THR A 60 6.41 1.32 -17.03
C THR A 60 6.86 1.43 -15.59
N THR A 61 7.64 2.45 -15.26
CA THR A 61 8.15 2.67 -13.90
C THR A 61 7.63 3.99 -13.37
N VAL A 62 7.01 3.94 -12.19
CA VAL A 62 6.65 5.13 -11.42
C VAL A 62 7.76 5.35 -10.40
N GLU A 63 8.55 6.39 -10.59
CA GLU A 63 9.69 6.69 -9.73
C GLU A 63 9.29 7.53 -8.53
N GLY A 64 9.97 7.29 -7.40
CA GLY A 64 9.83 8.11 -6.23
C GLY A 64 8.45 8.04 -5.59
N LEU A 65 7.99 6.86 -5.20
CA LEU A 65 6.67 6.69 -4.57
C LEU A 65 6.45 7.63 -3.39
N SER A 66 7.46 7.84 -2.55
CA SER A 66 7.33 8.72 -1.38
C SER A 66 7.02 10.16 -1.74
N GLU A 67 7.46 10.60 -2.92
CA GLU A 67 7.21 11.97 -3.39
C GLU A 67 5.80 12.12 -3.97
N LYS A 68 5.16 11.01 -4.30
CA LYS A 68 3.83 10.99 -4.92
C LYS A 68 2.70 10.89 -3.90
N PHE A 69 3.01 10.61 -2.64
CA PHE A 69 2.02 10.49 -1.58
C PHE A 69 2.13 11.62 -0.58
N ASN A 70 1.02 11.93 0.10
CA ASN A 70 1.03 12.90 1.19
C ASN A 70 1.99 12.42 2.29
N PRO A 71 2.94 13.29 2.75
CA PRO A 71 3.95 12.88 3.74
C PRO A 71 3.38 12.34 5.04
N GLU A 72 2.24 12.83 5.50
CA GLU A 72 1.61 12.35 6.73
C GLU A 72 1.17 10.90 6.60
N TYR A 73 0.47 10.58 5.52
CA TYR A 73 0.03 9.21 5.27
C TYR A 73 1.22 8.29 5.00
N TRP A 74 2.25 8.80 4.36
CA TRP A 74 3.48 8.05 4.15
C TRP A 74 4.13 7.65 5.47
N ASN A 75 4.10 8.55 6.47
CA ASN A 75 4.61 8.24 7.80
C ASN A 75 3.79 7.15 8.49
N TYR A 76 2.46 7.20 8.40
CA TYR A 76 1.61 6.14 8.92
C TYR A 76 1.90 4.81 8.23
N ALA A 77 2.09 4.83 6.91
CA ALA A 77 2.44 3.64 6.15
C ALA A 77 3.79 3.05 6.61
N LYS A 78 4.77 3.90 6.93
CA LYS A 78 6.06 3.44 7.49
C LYS A 78 5.88 2.71 8.80
N LEU A 79 5.04 3.24 9.70
CA LEU A 79 4.77 2.60 10.99
C LEU A 79 4.09 1.24 10.80
N ILE A 80 3.09 1.17 9.92
CA ILE A 80 2.41 -0.09 9.62
C ILE A 80 3.38 -1.09 8.96
N SER A 81 4.21 -0.63 8.04
CA SER A 81 5.24 -1.48 7.44
C SER A 81 6.21 -2.03 8.50
N GLY A 82 6.52 -1.21 9.50
CA GLY A 82 7.36 -1.64 10.62
C GLY A 82 6.77 -2.82 11.36
N VAL A 83 5.49 -2.76 11.73
CA VAL A 83 4.86 -3.88 12.44
C VAL A 83 4.72 -5.12 11.56
N LEU A 84 4.52 -4.94 10.24
CA LEU A 84 4.49 -6.05 9.29
C LEU A 84 5.85 -6.76 9.20
N ARG A 85 6.93 -6.00 9.16
CA ARG A 85 8.30 -6.54 9.11
C ARG A 85 8.64 -7.39 10.32
N TYR A 86 8.19 -6.97 11.48
CA TYR A 86 8.40 -7.71 12.73
C TYR A 86 7.34 -8.79 12.94
N ARG A 87 6.55 -9.07 11.89
CA ARG A 87 5.62 -10.20 11.80
C ARG A 87 4.52 -10.20 12.85
N MET A 88 4.00 -9.01 13.16
CA MET A 88 2.76 -8.96 13.92
C MET A 88 1.68 -9.72 13.14
N PRO A 89 0.92 -10.63 13.76
CA PRO A 89 -0.15 -11.35 13.07
C PRO A 89 -1.12 -10.38 12.38
N LEU A 90 -1.53 -10.70 11.16
CA LEU A 90 -2.35 -9.79 10.35
C LEU A 90 -3.65 -9.40 11.03
N GLU A 91 -4.29 -10.32 11.77
CA GLU A 91 -5.48 -10.03 12.54
C GLU A 91 -5.25 -8.90 13.54
N HIS A 92 -4.07 -8.90 14.16
CA HIS A 92 -3.69 -7.85 15.12
C HIS A 92 -3.35 -6.55 14.40
N VAL A 93 -2.70 -6.62 13.24
CA VAL A 93 -2.40 -5.42 12.44
C VAL A 93 -3.70 -4.73 12.01
N VAL A 94 -4.65 -5.50 11.49
CA VAL A 94 -5.95 -4.97 11.07
C VAL A 94 -6.69 -4.35 12.25
N ARG A 95 -6.67 -5.01 13.40
CA ARG A 95 -7.29 -4.48 14.61
C ARG A 95 -6.61 -3.20 15.09
N LEU A 96 -5.27 -3.17 15.04
CA LEU A 96 -4.50 -1.97 15.41
C LEU A 96 -4.88 -0.80 14.51
N VAL A 97 -4.89 -1.00 13.19
CA VAL A 97 -5.28 0.04 12.24
C VAL A 97 -6.70 0.50 12.50
N GLY A 98 -7.63 -0.43 12.73
CA GLY A 98 -9.02 -0.11 13.02
C GLY A 98 -9.22 0.66 14.31
N SER A 99 -8.32 0.51 15.29
CA SER A 99 -8.38 1.21 16.56
C SER A 99 -7.89 2.66 16.50
N LEU A 100 -7.22 3.06 15.43
CA LEU A 100 -6.70 4.41 15.31
C LEU A 100 -7.85 5.41 15.23
N SER A 101 -7.83 6.38 16.15
CA SER A 101 -8.86 7.42 16.22
C SER A 101 -8.28 8.71 15.65
N LEU A 102 -8.71 9.03 14.45
CA LEU A 102 -8.20 10.17 13.69
C LEU A 102 -9.35 11.12 13.42
N LYS A 103 -9.09 12.42 13.58
CA LYS A 103 -10.14 13.45 13.51
C LYS A 103 -10.58 13.81 12.10
N ASP A 104 -9.76 13.50 11.11
CA ASP A 104 -10.02 13.84 9.71
C ASP A 104 -10.73 12.67 9.01
N GLU A 105 -11.84 12.98 8.32
CA GLU A 105 -12.60 11.97 7.57
C GLU A 105 -11.78 11.34 6.43
N SER A 106 -10.89 12.11 5.81
CA SER A 106 -10.00 11.59 4.77
C SER A 106 -9.11 10.48 5.30
N ILE A 107 -8.64 10.64 6.54
CA ILE A 107 -7.80 9.65 7.21
C ILE A 107 -8.61 8.40 7.52
N ASN A 108 -9.89 8.54 7.88
CA ASN A 108 -10.77 7.38 8.11
C ASN A 108 -10.98 6.58 6.83
N THR A 109 -11.11 7.23 5.69
CA THR A 109 -11.19 6.56 4.39
C THR A 109 -9.92 5.79 4.09
N TRP A 110 -8.76 6.39 4.34
CA TRP A 110 -7.45 5.75 4.21
C TRP A 110 -7.34 4.52 5.12
N LYS A 111 -7.74 4.67 6.37
CA LYS A 111 -7.72 3.59 7.37
C LYS A 111 -8.54 2.40 6.92
N THR A 112 -9.76 2.63 6.44
CA THR A 112 -10.64 1.59 5.91
C THR A 112 -10.00 0.88 4.71
N GLY A 113 -9.35 1.63 3.83
CA GLY A 113 -8.64 1.07 2.69
C GLY A 113 -7.50 0.15 3.10
N VAL A 114 -6.71 0.55 4.10
CA VAL A 114 -5.62 -0.27 4.62
C VAL A 114 -6.14 -1.56 5.25
N GLU A 115 -7.18 -1.46 6.09
CA GLU A 115 -7.81 -2.63 6.69
C GLU A 115 -8.29 -3.62 5.63
N ARG A 116 -8.98 -3.14 4.62
CA ARG A 116 -9.51 -3.97 3.54
C ARG A 116 -8.39 -4.65 2.76
N ALA A 117 -7.34 -3.92 2.43
CA ALA A 117 -6.22 -4.47 1.68
C ALA A 117 -5.49 -5.57 2.45
N LEU A 118 -5.28 -5.39 3.74
CA LEU A 118 -4.59 -6.39 4.56
C LEU A 118 -5.47 -7.60 4.87
N LYS A 119 -6.78 -7.41 5.01
CA LYS A 119 -7.71 -8.53 5.26
C LYS A 119 -7.67 -9.60 4.18
N LYS A 120 -7.37 -9.23 2.95
CA LYS A 120 -7.27 -10.18 1.83
C LYS A 120 -6.23 -11.29 2.08
N TYR A 121 -5.25 -11.02 2.93
CA TYR A 121 -4.17 -11.95 3.22
C TYR A 121 -4.39 -12.74 4.51
N ILE A 122 -5.51 -12.51 5.21
CA ILE A 122 -5.89 -13.29 6.39
C ILE A 122 -6.61 -14.55 5.91
N PRO A 123 -6.11 -15.74 6.28
CA PRO A 123 -6.76 -16.99 5.85
C PRO A 123 -8.24 -17.07 6.29
N GLY A 124 -9.12 -17.43 5.36
CA GLY A 124 -10.54 -17.62 5.61
C GLY A 124 -11.41 -16.37 5.51
N VAL A 125 -10.83 -15.19 5.35
CA VAL A 125 -11.59 -13.93 5.27
C VAL A 125 -11.72 -13.44 3.83
N HIS A 126 -10.75 -13.74 2.99
CA HIS A 126 -10.64 -13.18 1.64
C HIS A 126 -11.80 -13.52 0.69
N GLU A 127 -12.47 -14.66 0.87
CA GLU A 127 -13.60 -15.04 0.01
C GLU A 127 -14.79 -14.09 0.14
N GLU A 128 -15.10 -13.68 1.37
CA GLU A 128 -16.16 -12.71 1.63
C GLU A 128 -15.82 -11.33 1.09
N ASP A 129 -14.56 -10.93 1.22
CA ASP A 129 -14.09 -9.64 0.72
C ASP A 129 -14.05 -9.58 -0.80
N GLU A 130 -13.76 -10.69 -1.49
CA GLU A 130 -13.79 -10.76 -2.95
C GLU A 130 -15.22 -10.57 -3.49
N GLU A 131 -16.21 -11.17 -2.85
CA GLU A 131 -17.61 -10.99 -3.23
C GLU A 131 -18.05 -9.53 -3.09
N MET A 132 -17.57 -8.84 -2.08
CA MET A 132 -17.87 -7.42 -1.85
C MET A 132 -17.11 -6.50 -2.80
N SER A 133 -15.95 -6.89 -3.28
CA SER A 133 -15.12 -6.05 -4.15
C SER A 133 -15.52 -6.08 -5.62
N GLU A 134 -16.32 -7.05 -6.06
CA GLU A 134 -16.84 -7.13 -7.42
C GLU A 134 -18.02 -6.17 -7.65
N GLU A 135 -18.60 -5.62 -6.61
CA GLU A 135 -19.61 -4.59 -6.70
C GLU A 135 -18.99 -3.20 -6.80
#